data_6c355d0c59d084cc370c78e566ba4b16
#
_entry.id   6c355d0c59d084cc370c78e566ba4b16
#
_cell.length_a   1.000
_cell.length_b   1.000
_cell.length_c   1.000
_cell.angle_alpha   90.00
_cell.angle_beta   90.00
_cell.angle_gamma   90.00
#
_symmetry.space_group_name_H-M   'P 1'
#
loop_
_entity.id
_entity.type
_entity.pdbx_description
1 polymer ?
#
loop_
_entity_poly.entity_id
_entity_poly.type
_entity_poly.pdbx_seq_one_letter_code
_entity_poly.pdbx_strand_id
1 'polypeptide(L)'
;MKFQILFYLFIFIPVFAFGQSRPNVIIVMADDMGWSDIGCYGSEIETPNLDRLAQNGLRFTQFYNTGRCCPTRASLLTGTYPHQAGIGHMMNDRNLPGYKGELGKNVRTIAEVMKTADYSTYISGKWHVTPKVRPGDSQHNWPR
;
A
#
# COMPACT_ATOMS: atom_id res chain seq x y z
N MET A 1 41.95 41.23 -2.66
CA MET A 1 40.84 41.25 -3.65
C MET A 1 40.65 39.98 -4.47
N LYS A 2 41.65 39.11 -4.67
CA LYS A 2 41.50 37.88 -5.48
C LYS A 2 40.81 36.71 -4.75
N PHE A 3 40.80 36.68 -3.41
CA PHE A 3 40.16 35.62 -2.63
C PHE A 3 38.64 35.77 -2.47
N GLN A 4 38.11 36.97 -2.55
CA GLN A 4 36.68 37.23 -2.46
C GLN A 4 35.89 36.80 -3.70
N ILE A 5 36.52 36.86 -4.87
CA ILE A 5 35.88 36.45 -6.14
C ILE A 5 35.69 34.93 -6.19
N LEU A 6 36.60 34.15 -5.59
CA LEU A 6 36.50 32.70 -5.56
C LEU A 6 35.36 32.21 -4.64
N PHE A 7 35.06 32.99 -3.58
CA PHE A 7 33.99 32.68 -2.65
C PHE A 7 32.59 32.86 -3.28
N TYR A 8 32.43 33.85 -4.16
CA TYR A 8 31.15 34.06 -4.84
C TYR A 8 30.92 33.11 -6.02
N LEU A 9 31.98 32.52 -6.58
CA LEU A 9 31.84 31.52 -7.65
C LEU A 9 31.29 30.20 -7.14
N PHE A 10 31.47 29.89 -5.83
CA PHE A 10 30.94 28.66 -5.20
C PHE A 10 29.45 28.73 -4.84
N ILE A 11 28.86 29.94 -4.79
CA ILE A 11 27.45 30.15 -4.43
C ILE A 11 26.51 29.91 -5.65
N PHE A 12 27.06 29.88 -6.86
CA PHE A 12 26.31 29.73 -8.12
C PHE A 12 26.46 28.34 -8.76
N ILE A 13 26.75 27.30 -8.00
CA ILE A 13 26.57 25.93 -8.51
C ILE A 13 25.06 25.66 -8.51
N PRO A 14 24.39 25.63 -9.68
CA PRO A 14 23.00 25.24 -9.72
C PRO A 14 22.97 23.80 -9.23
N VAL A 15 22.36 23.56 -8.07
CA VAL A 15 21.99 22.22 -7.64
C VAL A 15 20.96 21.77 -8.65
N PHE A 16 21.41 21.08 -9.69
CA PHE A 16 20.52 20.31 -10.55
C PHE A 16 19.90 19.22 -9.66
N ALA A 17 18.78 19.55 -9.05
CA ALA A 17 17.92 18.55 -8.50
C ALA A 17 17.46 17.68 -9.67
N PHE A 18 18.16 16.58 -9.91
CA PHE A 18 17.67 15.53 -10.78
C PHE A 18 16.35 15.09 -10.19
N GLY A 19 15.25 15.53 -10.78
CA GLY A 19 13.93 15.04 -10.41
C GLY A 19 13.97 13.53 -10.57
N GLN A 20 13.92 12.81 -9.45
CA GLN A 20 13.81 11.36 -9.48
C GLN A 20 12.58 11.02 -10.31
N SER A 21 12.78 10.19 -11.33
CA SER A 21 11.64 9.61 -12.06
C SER A 21 10.74 8.92 -11.05
N ARG A 22 9.44 9.22 -11.11
CA ARG A 22 8.46 8.61 -10.21
C ARG A 22 8.47 7.09 -10.42
N PRO A 23 8.81 6.28 -9.40
CA PRO A 23 8.87 4.83 -9.56
C PRO A 23 7.47 4.26 -9.73
N ASN A 24 7.35 3.17 -10.47
CA ASN A 24 6.14 2.36 -10.43
C ASN A 24 6.04 1.66 -9.07
N VAL A 25 4.86 1.64 -8.48
CA VAL A 25 4.57 0.98 -7.21
C VAL A 25 3.65 -0.20 -7.46
N ILE A 26 4.11 -1.40 -7.17
CA ILE A 26 3.34 -2.63 -7.33
C ILE A 26 3.19 -3.28 -5.95
N ILE A 27 1.94 -3.48 -5.53
CA ILE A 27 1.60 -4.20 -4.30
C ILE A 27 1.05 -5.57 -4.71
N VAL A 28 1.78 -6.63 -4.37
CA VAL A 28 1.34 -8.00 -4.57
C VAL A 28 0.92 -8.56 -3.21
N MET A 29 -0.37 -8.80 -3.04
CA MET A 29 -0.92 -9.32 -1.80
C MET A 29 -1.40 -10.75 -1.99
N ALA A 30 -0.72 -11.69 -1.34
CA ALA A 30 -1.17 -13.06 -1.25
C ALA A 30 -2.32 -13.19 -0.25
N ASP A 31 -3.26 -14.08 -0.56
CA ASP A 31 -4.39 -14.41 0.32
C ASP A 31 -4.09 -15.73 1.04
N ASP A 32 -4.27 -15.77 2.34
CA ASP A 32 -4.06 -16.95 3.21
C ASP A 32 -2.64 -17.56 3.15
N MET A 33 -1.61 -16.76 2.87
CA MET A 33 -0.22 -17.18 2.88
C MET A 33 0.43 -16.81 4.22
N GLY A 34 1.03 -17.78 4.87
CA GLY A 34 1.76 -17.60 6.11
C GLY A 34 3.23 -17.26 5.90
N TRP A 35 3.90 -16.88 6.97
CA TRP A 35 5.34 -16.61 6.99
C TRP A 35 6.17 -17.79 6.47
N SER A 36 5.85 -19.00 6.96
CA SER A 36 6.58 -20.23 6.64
C SER A 36 6.26 -20.80 5.27
N ASP A 37 5.41 -20.16 4.48
CA ASP A 37 5.03 -20.66 3.16
C ASP A 37 5.94 -20.13 2.04
N ILE A 38 6.91 -19.28 2.37
CA ILE A 38 7.85 -18.69 1.42
C ILE A 38 9.27 -19.25 1.67
N GLY A 39 9.94 -19.70 0.62
CA GLY A 39 11.24 -20.34 0.69
C GLY A 39 12.32 -19.51 1.38
N CYS A 40 12.38 -18.21 1.14
CA CYS A 40 13.36 -17.32 1.78
C CYS A 40 13.20 -17.19 3.30
N TYR A 41 12.10 -17.69 3.87
CA TYR A 41 11.85 -17.79 5.32
C TYR A 41 11.90 -19.23 5.83
N GLY A 42 12.36 -20.18 5.03
CA GLY A 42 12.58 -21.56 5.43
C GLY A 42 11.44 -22.52 5.10
N SER A 43 10.56 -22.17 4.15
CA SER A 43 9.53 -23.08 3.64
C SER A 43 10.15 -24.29 2.96
N GLU A 44 9.44 -25.42 3.06
CA GLU A 44 9.64 -26.60 2.20
C GLU A 44 9.07 -26.42 0.79
N ILE A 45 8.24 -25.38 0.61
CA ILE A 45 7.65 -25.04 -0.69
C ILE A 45 8.65 -24.21 -1.48
N GLU A 46 8.93 -24.63 -2.71
CA GLU A 46 9.77 -23.87 -3.60
C GLU A 46 9.08 -22.61 -4.13
N THR A 47 9.62 -21.45 -3.81
CA THR A 47 9.11 -20.15 -4.25
C THR A 47 10.16 -19.32 -4.97
N PRO A 48 10.73 -19.80 -6.09
CA PRO A 48 11.97 -19.27 -6.67
C PRO A 48 11.84 -17.79 -7.10
N ASN A 49 10.67 -17.34 -7.54
CA ASN A 49 10.46 -15.95 -7.93
C ASN A 49 10.37 -15.02 -6.72
N LEU A 50 9.70 -15.44 -5.62
CA LEU A 50 9.65 -14.69 -4.37
C LEU A 50 11.03 -14.66 -3.71
N ASP A 51 11.74 -15.77 -3.73
CA ASP A 51 13.10 -15.87 -3.18
C ASP A 51 14.06 -14.94 -3.92
N ARG A 52 13.93 -14.82 -5.25
CA ARG A 52 14.70 -13.86 -6.04
C ARG A 52 14.37 -12.41 -5.70
N LEU A 53 13.10 -12.08 -5.45
CA LEU A 53 12.73 -10.75 -4.96
C LEU A 53 13.35 -10.48 -3.59
N ALA A 54 13.30 -11.46 -2.70
CA ALA A 54 13.86 -11.37 -1.36
C ALA A 54 15.39 -11.19 -1.36
N GLN A 55 16.10 -11.83 -2.30
CA GLN A 55 17.55 -11.70 -2.47
C GLN A 55 17.97 -10.30 -2.95
N ASN A 56 17.12 -9.64 -3.74
CA ASN A 56 17.41 -8.34 -4.33
C ASN A 56 16.69 -7.18 -3.63
N GLY A 57 16.01 -7.43 -2.52
CA GLY A 57 15.21 -6.46 -1.81
C GLY A 57 15.37 -6.52 -0.29
N LEU A 58 14.47 -5.86 0.42
CA LEU A 58 14.40 -5.91 1.86
C LEU A 58 13.47 -7.03 2.31
N ARG A 59 13.94 -7.85 3.25
CA ARG A 59 13.13 -8.85 3.95
C ARG A 59 12.81 -8.36 5.35
N PHE A 60 11.53 -8.27 5.67
CA PHE A 60 11.09 -7.94 7.01
C PHE A 60 10.89 -9.23 7.81
N THR A 61 11.46 -9.29 9.01
CA THR A 61 11.33 -10.41 9.94
C THR A 61 10.21 -10.21 10.95
N GLN A 62 9.72 -8.98 11.09
CA GLN A 62 8.64 -8.60 11.99
C GLN A 62 7.67 -7.68 11.26
N PHE A 63 6.87 -8.24 10.38
CA PHE A 63 5.84 -7.53 9.62
C PHE A 63 4.49 -8.20 9.89
N TYR A 64 3.66 -7.53 10.66
CA TYR A 64 2.41 -8.08 11.14
C TYR A 64 1.23 -7.56 10.33
N ASN A 65 0.26 -8.41 10.09
CA ASN A 65 -1.04 -8.06 9.56
C ASN A 65 -2.12 -8.13 10.66
N THR A 66 -3.38 -7.93 10.30
CA THR A 66 -4.50 -7.96 11.26
C THR A 66 -5.18 -9.34 11.33
N GLY A 67 -4.53 -10.38 10.84
CA GLY A 67 -4.93 -11.77 10.95
C GLY A 67 -6.16 -12.20 10.14
N ARG A 68 -6.79 -11.28 9.39
CA ARG A 68 -7.96 -11.55 8.53
C ARG A 68 -7.88 -10.76 7.24
N CYS A 69 -8.50 -11.28 6.19
CA CYS A 69 -8.44 -10.69 4.84
C CYS A 69 -9.02 -9.26 4.78
N CYS A 70 -10.24 -9.01 5.24
CA CYS A 70 -10.86 -7.69 5.17
C CYS A 70 -10.11 -6.63 6.00
N PRO A 71 -9.83 -6.83 7.28
CA PRO A 71 -9.10 -5.87 8.10
C PRO A 71 -7.68 -5.60 7.58
N THR A 72 -6.96 -6.63 7.15
CA THR A 72 -5.61 -6.49 6.57
C THR A 72 -5.64 -5.66 5.30
N ARG A 73 -6.62 -5.91 4.41
CA ARG A 73 -6.78 -5.13 3.17
C ARG A 73 -7.16 -3.69 3.47
N ALA A 74 -8.05 -3.45 4.43
CA ALA A 74 -8.41 -2.11 4.87
C ALA A 74 -7.18 -1.35 5.37
N SER A 75 -6.38 -1.95 6.25
CA SER A 75 -5.15 -1.32 6.77
C SER A 75 -4.12 -1.06 5.68
N LEU A 76 -3.88 -2.02 4.80
CA LEU A 76 -2.92 -1.87 3.69
C LEU A 76 -3.34 -0.75 2.73
N LEU A 77 -4.63 -0.72 2.38
CA LEU A 77 -5.15 0.25 1.41
C LEU A 77 -5.23 1.67 1.97
N THR A 78 -5.40 1.84 3.29
CA THR A 78 -5.68 3.16 3.89
C THR A 78 -4.56 3.68 4.78
N GLY A 79 -3.60 2.83 5.15
CA GLY A 79 -2.54 3.18 6.10
C GLY A 79 -3.06 3.44 7.54
N THR A 80 -4.29 2.99 7.86
CA THR A 80 -4.92 3.19 9.18
C THR A 80 -5.23 1.85 9.85
N TYR A 81 -5.51 1.87 11.14
CA TYR A 81 -6.04 0.68 11.81
C TYR A 81 -7.41 0.30 11.21
N PRO A 82 -7.72 -1.01 11.09
CA PRO A 82 -8.93 -1.46 10.42
C PRO A 82 -10.22 -0.95 11.08
N HIS A 83 -10.21 -0.74 12.39
CA HIS A 83 -11.33 -0.16 13.13
C HIS A 83 -11.55 1.32 12.76
N GLN A 84 -10.48 2.07 12.53
CA GLN A 84 -10.55 3.46 12.04
C GLN A 84 -11.10 3.52 10.61
N ALA A 85 -10.76 2.52 9.80
CA ALA A 85 -11.28 2.37 8.45
C ALA A 85 -12.73 1.86 8.39
N GLY A 86 -13.32 1.44 9.52
CA GLY A 86 -14.68 0.88 9.57
C GLY A 86 -14.74 -0.64 9.37
N ILE A 87 -13.61 -1.31 9.21
CA ILE A 87 -13.52 -2.74 8.90
C ILE A 87 -12.72 -3.49 9.99
N GLY A 88 -13.11 -3.34 11.24
CA GLY A 88 -12.47 -4.04 12.36
C GLY A 88 -12.71 -5.56 12.40
N HIS A 89 -13.61 -6.06 11.53
CA HIS A 89 -13.91 -7.49 11.38
C HIS A 89 -14.13 -7.81 9.90
N MET A 90 -15.11 -8.65 9.59
CA MET A 90 -15.54 -8.95 8.22
C MET A 90 -16.52 -7.87 7.72
N MET A 91 -17.14 -8.07 6.56
CA MET A 91 -17.99 -7.08 5.88
C MET A 91 -19.42 -6.99 6.42
N ASN A 92 -19.67 -7.40 7.65
CA ASN A 92 -20.99 -7.29 8.28
C ASN A 92 -21.05 -6.01 9.10
N ASP A 93 -22.02 -5.13 8.81
CA ASP A 93 -22.30 -3.98 9.67
C ASP A 93 -22.83 -4.48 11.03
N ARG A 94 -22.13 -4.11 12.07
CA ARG A 94 -22.50 -4.41 13.48
C ARG A 94 -23.07 -3.19 14.18
N ASN A 95 -23.43 -2.13 13.45
CA ASN A 95 -23.94 -0.86 13.97
C ASN A 95 -22.95 -0.12 14.91
N LEU A 96 -21.66 -0.42 14.78
CA LEU A 96 -20.59 0.26 15.50
C LEU A 96 -19.64 0.93 14.49
N PRO A 97 -19.10 2.14 14.77
CA PRO A 97 -18.28 2.88 13.82
C PRO A 97 -17.08 2.07 13.28
N GLY A 98 -16.39 1.34 14.15
CA GLY A 98 -15.24 0.51 13.76
C GLY A 98 -15.60 -0.80 13.06
N TYR A 99 -16.88 -1.12 12.89
CA TYR A 99 -17.40 -2.41 12.39
C TYR A 99 -18.51 -2.22 11.36
N LYS A 100 -18.37 -1.25 10.48
CA LYS A 100 -19.34 -0.98 9.40
C LYS A 100 -19.28 -2.00 8.26
N GLY A 101 -18.16 -2.71 8.15
CA GLY A 101 -17.96 -3.70 7.10
C GLY A 101 -17.65 -3.08 5.73
N GLU A 102 -17.48 -1.79 5.66
CA GLU A 102 -17.08 -1.03 4.48
C GLU A 102 -16.12 0.10 4.86
N LEU A 103 -15.34 0.59 3.90
CA LEU A 103 -14.45 1.70 4.12
C LEU A 103 -15.24 2.98 4.44
N GLY A 104 -14.91 3.59 5.58
CA GLY A 104 -15.50 4.84 6.02
C GLY A 104 -15.11 6.02 5.14
N LYS A 105 -15.97 7.05 5.11
CA LYS A 105 -15.70 8.30 4.36
C LYS A 105 -14.55 9.14 4.95
N ASN A 106 -14.11 8.79 6.14
CA ASN A 106 -13.02 9.43 6.88
C ASN A 106 -11.62 8.94 6.51
N VAL A 107 -11.51 7.92 5.65
CA VAL A 107 -10.23 7.38 5.17
C VAL A 107 -10.11 7.55 3.66
N ARG A 108 -8.88 7.62 3.19
CA ARG A 108 -8.54 7.62 1.77
C ARG A 108 -7.70 6.40 1.47
N THR A 109 -7.90 5.82 0.31
CA THR A 109 -7.08 4.71 -0.16
C THR A 109 -5.75 5.23 -0.71
N ILE A 110 -4.74 4.36 -0.71
CA ILE A 110 -3.45 4.64 -1.35
C ILE A 110 -3.65 5.07 -2.83
N ALA A 111 -4.62 4.48 -3.52
CA ALA A 111 -4.94 4.84 -4.90
C ALA A 111 -5.44 6.29 -5.01
N GLU A 112 -6.34 6.74 -4.12
CA GLU A 112 -6.80 8.13 -4.09
C GLU A 112 -5.67 9.11 -3.77
N VAL A 113 -4.78 8.73 -2.85
CA VAL A 113 -3.59 9.54 -2.50
C VAL A 113 -2.62 9.61 -3.66
N MET A 114 -2.29 8.48 -4.29
CA MET A 114 -1.35 8.44 -5.42
C MET A 114 -1.85 9.21 -6.64
N LYS A 115 -3.16 9.26 -6.87
CA LYS A 115 -3.75 10.10 -7.92
C LYS A 115 -3.46 11.58 -7.75
N THR A 116 -3.35 12.07 -6.52
CA THR A 116 -2.98 13.49 -6.28
C THR A 116 -1.55 13.82 -6.69
N ALA A 117 -0.73 12.79 -6.90
CA ALA A 117 0.63 12.88 -7.40
C ALA A 117 0.74 12.42 -8.87
N ASP A 118 -0.36 12.44 -9.63
CA ASP A 118 -0.47 12.06 -11.04
C ASP A 118 -0.07 10.62 -11.37
N TYR A 119 -0.27 9.69 -10.43
CA TYR A 119 -0.15 8.26 -10.73
C TYR A 119 -1.45 7.73 -11.34
N SER A 120 -1.34 6.91 -12.36
CA SER A 120 -2.42 6.03 -12.78
C SER A 120 -2.50 4.84 -11.81
N THR A 121 -3.70 4.49 -11.38
CA THR A 121 -3.90 3.45 -10.37
C THR A 121 -4.78 2.34 -10.91
N TYR A 122 -4.39 1.10 -10.64
CA TYR A 122 -5.04 -0.10 -11.14
C TYR A 122 -5.19 -1.11 -9.99
N ILE A 123 -6.20 -1.95 -10.08
CA ILE A 123 -6.39 -3.09 -9.20
C ILE A 123 -6.82 -4.31 -10.01
N SER A 124 -6.31 -5.47 -9.63
CA SER A 124 -6.73 -6.76 -10.16
C SER A 124 -6.85 -7.75 -9.01
N GLY A 125 -7.83 -8.60 -9.03
CA GLY A 125 -8.06 -9.62 -8.01
C GLY A 125 -9.04 -9.19 -6.92
N LYS A 126 -8.82 -9.67 -5.68
CA LYS A 126 -9.76 -9.57 -4.56
C LYS A 126 -9.75 -8.19 -3.91
N TRP A 127 -10.89 -7.48 -3.95
CA TRP A 127 -11.10 -6.20 -3.25
C TRP A 127 -11.41 -6.41 -1.76
N HIS A 128 -12.53 -6.96 -1.43
CA HIS A 128 -12.98 -7.43 -0.11
C HIS A 128 -12.98 -6.39 1.02
N VAL A 129 -13.28 -5.13 0.71
CA VAL A 129 -13.43 -4.04 1.69
C VAL A 129 -14.74 -3.27 1.51
N THR A 130 -15.70 -3.84 0.77
CA THR A 130 -17.09 -3.37 0.66
C THR A 130 -18.02 -4.57 0.53
N PRO A 131 -19.20 -4.58 1.19
CA PRO A 131 -20.05 -5.76 1.28
C PRO A 131 -20.78 -6.12 -0.02
N LYS A 132 -20.95 -5.19 -0.94
CA LYS A 132 -21.70 -5.38 -2.20
C LYS A 132 -20.89 -4.85 -3.36
N VAL A 133 -20.34 -5.77 -4.14
CA VAL A 133 -19.66 -5.48 -5.38
C VAL A 133 -20.45 -6.15 -6.51
N ARG A 134 -21.47 -5.48 -7.03
CA ARG A 134 -22.13 -5.90 -8.27
C ARG A 134 -21.77 -4.89 -9.36
N PRO A 135 -21.47 -5.35 -10.59
CA PRO A 135 -21.32 -4.45 -11.73
C PRO A 135 -22.60 -3.60 -11.87
N GLY A 136 -22.44 -2.28 -11.88
CA GLY A 136 -23.58 -1.35 -12.02
C GLY A 136 -24.22 -0.92 -10.69
N ASP A 137 -23.73 -1.34 -9.52
CA ASP A 137 -24.21 -0.83 -8.24
C ASP A 137 -23.72 0.62 -8.04
N SER A 138 -24.66 1.56 -7.88
CA SER A 138 -24.37 2.98 -7.67
C SER A 138 -23.68 3.27 -6.32
N GLN A 139 -23.67 2.30 -5.41
CA GLN A 139 -22.95 2.37 -4.13
C GLN A 139 -21.54 1.78 -4.21
N HIS A 140 -21.06 1.51 -5.41
CA HIS A 140 -19.76 0.95 -5.64
C HIS A 140 -18.67 1.98 -5.34
N ASN A 141 -18.11 1.91 -4.16
CA ASN A 141 -16.95 2.73 -3.78
C ASN A 141 -15.65 2.15 -4.37
N TRP A 142 -15.60 2.06 -5.69
CA TRP A 142 -14.31 1.90 -6.35
C TRP A 142 -13.46 3.13 -6.04
N PRO A 143 -12.15 2.97 -5.83
CA PRO A 143 -11.26 4.13 -5.78
C PRO A 143 -11.46 4.95 -7.05
N ARG A 144 -12.05 6.14 -6.91
CA ARG A 144 -12.31 7.06 -8.01
C ARG A 144 -11.03 7.68 -8.51
#